data_da291bddadbdab943cc6ea558975d641
#
_entry.id   da291bddadbdab943cc6ea558975d641
#
_cell.length_a   1.000
_cell.length_b   1.000
_cell.length_c   1.000
_cell.angle_alpha   90.00
_cell.angle_beta   90.00
_cell.angle_gamma   90.00
#
_symmetry.space_group_name_H-M   'P 1'
#
loop_
_entity.id
_entity.type
_entity.pdbx_description
1 polymer ?
#
loop_
_entity_poly.entity_id
_entity_poly.type
_entity_poly.pdbx_seq_one_letter_code
_entity_poly.pdbx_strand_id
1 'polypeptide(L)'
;MAGQGAAQAADDASLTVSVTGLRNIKGQVHVCLTANARAFPDCSKDPVAVKRSVRANAAASISFTGITPGTYALSLIHDENGNGKLDTSLAIPREGFGFSRNPKIAFGPPKFASAAFVLSGEATQTVRMKYML
;
A
#
# COMPACT_ATOMS: atom_id res chain seq x y z
N MET A 1 36.67 3.79 -3.39
CA MET A 1 36.05 2.99 -3.27
C MET A 1 35.11 2.80 -4.27
N ALA A 2 35.41 2.33 -4.99
CA ALA A 2 34.70 2.12 -6.00
C ALA A 2 33.41 1.72 -5.65
N GLY A 3 33.22 1.65 -4.72
CA GLY A 3 31.98 1.28 -4.34
C GLY A 3 30.89 2.26 -4.57
N GLN A 4 31.13 3.18 -5.44
CA GLN A 4 30.16 4.19 -5.64
C GLN A 4 28.85 3.66 -6.11
N GLY A 5 28.82 2.88 -7.13
CA GLY A 5 27.58 2.31 -7.62
C GLY A 5 26.91 1.44 -6.58
N ALA A 6 27.72 0.68 -5.90
CA ALA A 6 27.22 -0.19 -4.83
C ALA A 6 26.65 0.65 -3.70
N ALA A 7 27.30 1.74 -3.37
CA ALA A 7 26.81 2.60 -2.31
C ALA A 7 25.45 3.20 -2.69
N GLN A 8 25.25 3.57 -3.95
CA GLN A 8 23.96 4.10 -4.36
C GLN A 8 22.88 3.03 -4.33
N ALA A 9 23.19 1.83 -4.75
CA ALA A 9 22.25 0.73 -4.67
C ALA A 9 21.90 0.43 -3.22
N ALA A 10 22.89 0.55 -2.34
CA ALA A 10 22.65 0.33 -0.92
C ALA A 10 21.83 1.42 -0.27
N ASP A 11 21.77 2.62 -0.90
CA ASP A 11 20.95 3.68 -0.38
C ASP A 11 19.48 3.48 -0.69
N ASP A 12 19.14 2.63 -1.65
CA ASP A 12 17.75 2.33 -1.92
C ASP A 12 17.15 1.57 -0.76
N ALA A 13 15.88 1.84 -0.54
CA ALA A 13 15.14 1.19 0.53
C ALA A 13 14.39 -0.03 -0.01
N SER A 14 14.06 -0.94 0.89
CA SER A 14 13.17 -2.04 0.60
C SER A 14 12.08 -2.10 1.66
N LEU A 15 10.90 -2.53 1.25
CA LEU A 15 9.73 -2.58 2.12
C LEU A 15 9.05 -3.92 1.95
N THR A 16 8.72 -4.54 3.07
CA THR A 16 7.85 -5.70 3.09
C THR A 16 6.51 -5.28 3.67
N VAL A 17 5.44 -5.51 2.92
CA VAL A 17 4.08 -5.25 3.38
C VAL A 17 3.47 -6.57 3.79
N SER A 18 3.08 -6.67 5.07
CA SER A 18 2.42 -7.84 5.61
C SER A 18 0.94 -7.52 5.73
N VAL A 19 0.10 -8.24 4.99
CA VAL A 19 -1.34 -7.99 4.97
C VAL A 19 -2.04 -8.95 5.90
N THR A 20 -2.84 -8.43 6.81
CA THR A 20 -3.64 -9.22 7.74
C THR A 20 -5.11 -8.86 7.59
N GLY A 21 -5.99 -9.69 8.14
CA GLY A 21 -7.41 -9.38 8.21
C GLY A 21 -8.18 -9.57 6.93
N LEU A 22 -7.63 -10.27 5.92
CA LEU A 22 -8.40 -10.59 4.73
C LEU A 22 -9.56 -11.52 5.13
N ARG A 23 -10.77 -11.17 4.69
CA ARG A 23 -11.93 -11.99 5.02
C ARG A 23 -12.07 -13.23 4.14
N ASN A 24 -11.36 -13.25 3.00
CA ASN A 24 -11.26 -14.41 2.12
C ASN A 24 -10.03 -14.23 1.23
N ILE A 25 -9.71 -15.22 0.43
CA ILE A 25 -8.55 -15.18 -0.46
C ILE A 25 -8.95 -15.09 -1.94
N LYS A 26 -10.14 -14.60 -2.21
CA LYS A 26 -10.59 -14.40 -3.58
C LYS A 26 -9.93 -13.16 -4.19
N GLY A 27 -9.76 -13.19 -5.50
CA GLY A 27 -9.30 -12.04 -6.26
C GLY A 27 -7.89 -11.62 -5.96
N GLN A 28 -7.67 -10.33 -5.90
CA GLN A 28 -6.35 -9.72 -5.80
C GLN A 28 -6.29 -8.69 -4.69
N VAL A 29 -5.07 -8.40 -4.24
CA VAL A 29 -4.79 -7.26 -3.39
C VAL A 29 -3.95 -6.30 -4.20
N HIS A 30 -4.44 -5.08 -4.35
CA HIS A 30 -3.72 -4.01 -5.03
C HIS A 30 -3.08 -3.11 -3.99
N VAL A 31 -1.78 -2.86 -4.13
CA VAL A 31 -1.02 -2.06 -3.19
C VAL A 31 -0.46 -0.85 -3.90
N CYS A 32 -0.63 0.30 -3.29
CA CYS A 32 -0.04 1.54 -3.78
C CYS A 32 0.87 2.14 -2.72
N LEU A 33 2.10 2.44 -3.11
CA LEU A 33 3.09 3.14 -2.28
C LEU A 33 3.30 4.50 -2.90
N THR A 34 2.90 5.56 -2.21
CA THR A 34 2.99 6.92 -2.75
C THR A 34 3.61 7.87 -1.75
N ALA A 35 4.38 8.83 -2.27
CA ALA A 35 4.88 9.97 -1.49
C ALA A 35 4.04 11.22 -1.73
N ASN A 36 3.01 11.13 -2.55
CA ASN A 36 2.21 12.29 -2.95
C ASN A 36 1.00 12.44 -2.03
N ALA A 37 1.09 13.39 -1.10
CA ALA A 37 0.01 13.61 -0.14
C ALA A 37 -1.30 14.03 -0.79
N ARG A 38 -1.25 14.69 -1.94
CA ARG A 38 -2.45 15.15 -2.62
C ARG A 38 -3.17 14.02 -3.36
N ALA A 39 -2.41 13.05 -3.85
CA ALA A 39 -3.00 11.92 -4.57
C ALA A 39 -3.55 10.88 -3.62
N PHE A 40 -2.89 10.68 -2.48
CA PHE A 40 -3.28 9.64 -1.53
C PHE A 40 -4.76 9.78 -1.14
N PRO A 41 -5.52 8.69 -1.09
CA PRO A 41 -5.10 7.32 -1.35
C PRO A 41 -5.30 6.84 -2.79
N ASP A 42 -5.64 7.71 -3.70
CA ASP A 42 -5.95 7.34 -5.08
C ASP A 42 -4.69 7.41 -5.93
N CYS A 43 -4.03 6.27 -6.12
CA CYS A 43 -2.78 6.21 -6.84
C CYS A 43 -2.91 6.48 -8.34
N SER A 44 -4.11 6.48 -8.87
CA SER A 44 -4.29 6.81 -10.28
C SER A 44 -3.91 8.25 -10.58
N LYS A 45 -3.85 9.09 -9.55
CA LYS A 45 -3.49 10.50 -9.68
C LYS A 45 -2.00 10.75 -9.47
N ASP A 46 -1.22 9.69 -9.26
CA ASP A 46 0.22 9.83 -9.03
C ASP A 46 0.97 8.94 -10.02
N PRO A 47 1.52 9.52 -11.09
CA PRO A 47 2.20 8.74 -12.12
C PRO A 47 3.50 8.09 -11.62
N VAL A 48 4.06 8.54 -10.51
CA VAL A 48 5.30 7.95 -9.98
C VAL A 48 5.06 7.03 -8.80
N ALA A 49 3.82 6.78 -8.43
CA ALA A 49 3.51 5.83 -7.36
C ALA A 49 3.96 4.43 -7.76
N VAL A 50 4.42 3.67 -6.77
CA VAL A 50 4.81 2.28 -6.99
C VAL A 50 3.62 1.40 -6.69
N LYS A 51 3.21 0.61 -7.65
CA LYS A 51 2.01 -0.22 -7.56
C LYS A 51 2.38 -1.69 -7.67
N ARG A 52 1.69 -2.53 -6.91
CA ARG A 52 1.81 -3.98 -7.00
C ARG A 52 0.43 -4.58 -6.90
N SER A 53 0.20 -5.62 -7.67
CA SER A 53 -1.02 -6.41 -7.57
C SER A 53 -0.61 -7.85 -7.36
N VAL A 54 -1.14 -8.49 -6.35
CA VAL A 54 -0.86 -9.89 -6.06
C VAL A 54 -2.17 -10.62 -5.83
N ARG A 55 -2.16 -11.93 -6.04
CA ARG A 55 -3.34 -12.72 -5.67
C ARG A 55 -3.54 -12.64 -4.16
N ALA A 56 -4.79 -12.63 -3.73
CA ALA A 56 -5.10 -12.52 -2.32
C ALA A 56 -4.45 -13.63 -1.48
N ASN A 57 -4.31 -14.83 -2.04
CA ASN A 57 -3.68 -15.94 -1.33
C ASN A 57 -2.16 -15.78 -1.19
N ALA A 58 -1.57 -14.79 -1.83
CA ALA A 58 -0.14 -14.50 -1.74
C ALA A 58 0.14 -13.15 -1.06
N ALA A 59 -0.87 -12.54 -0.44
CA ALA A 59 -0.75 -11.20 0.10
C ALA A 59 -0.13 -11.12 1.49
N ALA A 60 0.15 -12.23 2.12
CA ALA A 60 0.72 -12.22 3.48
C ALA A 60 2.07 -11.48 3.53
N SER A 61 2.81 -11.48 2.42
CA SER A 61 4.10 -10.79 2.36
C SER A 61 4.31 -10.29 0.94
N ILE A 62 4.36 -8.97 0.79
CA ILE A 62 4.53 -8.32 -0.50
C ILE A 62 5.80 -7.47 -0.43
N SER A 63 6.73 -7.67 -1.36
CA SER A 63 8.03 -7.02 -1.32
C SER A 63 8.13 -5.88 -2.32
N PHE A 64 8.73 -4.79 -1.89
CA PHE A 64 9.12 -3.67 -2.74
C PHE A 64 10.61 -3.47 -2.59
N THR A 65 11.34 -3.39 -3.68
CA THR A 65 12.79 -3.17 -3.65
C THR A 65 13.14 -1.97 -4.53
N GLY A 66 14.33 -1.41 -4.31
CA GLY A 66 14.80 -0.32 -5.14
C GLY A 66 14.00 0.96 -4.98
N ILE A 67 13.49 1.21 -3.77
CA ILE A 67 12.65 2.38 -3.51
C ILE A 67 13.53 3.53 -3.02
N THR A 68 13.37 4.70 -3.59
CA THR A 68 14.07 5.89 -3.10
C THR A 68 13.63 6.17 -1.67
N PRO A 69 14.57 6.32 -0.72
CA PRO A 69 14.18 6.64 0.66
C PRO A 69 13.36 7.93 0.72
N GLY A 70 12.40 7.95 1.63
CA GLY A 70 11.54 9.11 1.79
C GLY A 70 10.34 8.78 2.68
N THR A 71 9.40 9.71 2.68
CA THR A 71 8.17 9.56 3.45
C THR A 71 7.07 9.13 2.51
N TYR A 72 6.44 8.01 2.82
CA TYR A 72 5.44 7.36 1.97
C TYR A 72 4.21 7.00 2.77
N ALA A 73 3.15 6.68 2.06
CA ALA A 73 1.98 6.04 2.64
C ALA A 73 1.56 4.88 1.74
N LEU A 74 0.95 3.88 2.32
CA LEU A 74 0.40 2.72 1.61
C LEU A 74 -1.12 2.80 1.62
N SER A 75 -1.71 2.47 0.46
CA SER A 75 -3.13 2.17 0.40
C SER A 75 -3.32 0.83 -0.29
N LEU A 76 -4.22 0.02 0.24
CA LEU A 76 -4.47 -1.33 -0.24
C LEU A 76 -5.95 -1.51 -0.49
N ILE A 77 -6.26 -2.28 -1.53
CA ILE A 77 -7.64 -2.66 -1.87
C ILE A 77 -7.66 -4.17 -2.04
N HIS A 78 -8.61 -4.83 -1.39
CA HIS A 78 -8.89 -6.24 -1.64
C HIS A 78 -9.96 -6.32 -2.72
N ASP A 79 -9.53 -6.56 -3.93
CA ASP A 79 -10.37 -6.60 -5.12
C ASP A 79 -10.88 -8.04 -5.30
N GLU A 80 -11.98 -8.37 -4.64
CA GLU A 80 -12.46 -9.74 -4.57
C GLU A 80 -12.95 -10.28 -5.91
N ASN A 81 -13.46 -9.42 -6.78
CA ASN A 81 -13.96 -9.82 -8.09
C ASN A 81 -12.95 -9.62 -9.22
N GLY A 82 -11.76 -9.10 -8.92
CA GLY A 82 -10.70 -8.94 -9.90
C GLY A 82 -10.97 -7.89 -10.97
N ASN A 83 -11.84 -6.91 -10.72
CA ASN A 83 -12.19 -5.93 -11.74
C ASN A 83 -11.25 -4.72 -11.79
N GLY A 84 -10.26 -4.66 -10.88
CA GLY A 84 -9.28 -3.58 -10.86
C GLY A 84 -9.79 -2.29 -10.23
N LYS A 85 -10.98 -2.28 -9.66
CA LYS A 85 -11.59 -1.09 -9.09
C LYS A 85 -12.06 -1.35 -7.68
N LEU A 86 -12.11 -0.29 -6.88
CA LEU A 86 -12.77 -0.35 -5.58
C LEU A 86 -14.27 -0.25 -5.80
N ASP A 87 -14.98 -1.33 -5.51
CA ASP A 87 -16.44 -1.33 -5.63
C ASP A 87 -17.06 -0.69 -4.42
N THR A 88 -18.08 0.13 -4.65
CA THR A 88 -18.80 0.82 -3.58
C THR A 88 -20.30 0.61 -3.73
N SER A 89 -21.01 0.82 -2.62
CA SER A 89 -22.44 0.84 -2.57
C SER A 89 -22.85 2.03 -1.72
N LEU A 90 -23.53 3.02 -2.33
CA LEU A 90 -23.90 4.26 -1.64
C LEU A 90 -22.66 4.94 -1.03
N ALA A 91 -21.57 4.99 -1.80
CA ALA A 91 -20.28 5.55 -1.40
C ALA A 91 -19.58 4.81 -0.26
N ILE A 92 -20.06 3.65 0.13
CA ILE A 92 -19.40 2.80 1.12
C ILE A 92 -18.67 1.67 0.40
N PRO A 93 -17.37 1.46 0.68
CA PRO A 93 -16.64 0.39 0.02
C PRO A 93 -17.28 -0.97 0.28
N ARG A 94 -17.50 -1.74 -0.78
CA ARG A 94 -18.01 -3.10 -0.68
C ARG A 94 -16.89 -4.11 -0.54
N GLU A 95 -15.67 -3.72 -0.88
CA GLU A 95 -14.50 -4.56 -0.79
C GLU A 95 -13.57 -4.04 0.29
N GLY A 96 -12.56 -4.83 0.65
CA GLY A 96 -11.65 -4.48 1.71
C GLY A 96 -10.68 -3.38 1.34
N PHE A 97 -10.25 -2.64 2.33
CA PHE A 97 -9.24 -1.61 2.16
C PHE A 97 -8.35 -1.58 3.40
N GLY A 98 -7.16 -1.02 3.23
CA GLY A 98 -6.22 -0.87 4.35
C GLY A 98 -5.20 0.21 4.04
N PHE A 99 -4.58 0.71 5.11
CA PHE A 99 -3.61 1.79 4.99
C PHE A 99 -2.46 1.54 5.96
N SER A 100 -1.27 2.03 5.61
CA SER A 100 -0.14 1.97 6.53
C SER A 100 -0.49 2.67 7.84
N ARG A 101 0.07 2.18 8.93
CA ARG A 101 -0.17 2.64 10.30
C ARG A 101 -1.60 2.42 10.79
N ASN A 102 -2.44 1.78 10.01
CA ASN A 102 -3.79 1.36 10.40
C ASN A 102 -4.58 2.48 11.10
N PRO A 103 -4.75 3.65 10.46
CA PRO A 103 -5.48 4.75 11.06
C PRO A 103 -6.95 4.40 11.25
N LYS A 104 -7.60 5.03 12.20
CA LYS A 104 -9.04 4.87 12.38
C LYS A 104 -9.75 5.48 11.18
N ILE A 105 -10.76 4.77 10.69
CA ILE A 105 -11.56 5.21 9.56
C ILE A 105 -12.94 5.58 10.08
N ALA A 106 -13.33 6.84 9.91
CA ALA A 106 -14.65 7.30 10.33
C ALA A 106 -15.48 7.71 9.11
N PHE A 107 -15.06 8.77 8.43
CA PHE A 107 -15.76 9.28 7.27
C PHE A 107 -14.77 9.42 6.13
N GLY A 108 -14.86 8.53 5.16
CA GLY A 108 -13.96 8.55 4.01
C GLY A 108 -12.54 8.12 4.35
N PRO A 109 -11.62 8.24 3.39
CA PRO A 109 -10.25 7.79 3.56
C PRO A 109 -9.46 8.67 4.53
N PRO A 110 -8.41 8.13 5.14
CA PRO A 110 -7.55 8.93 6.02
C PRO A 110 -6.73 9.92 5.22
N LYS A 111 -6.22 10.92 5.92
CA LYS A 111 -5.26 11.84 5.33
C LYS A 111 -3.90 11.16 5.21
N PHE A 112 -3.09 11.65 4.28
CA PHE A 112 -1.73 11.14 4.09
C PHE A 112 -0.95 11.11 5.41
N ALA A 113 -1.02 12.19 6.18
CA ALA A 113 -0.27 12.29 7.43
C ALA A 113 -0.59 11.17 8.42
N SER A 114 -1.82 10.65 8.39
CA SER A 114 -2.23 9.57 9.29
C SER A 114 -1.66 8.21 8.89
N ALA A 115 -1.25 8.07 7.64
CA ALA A 115 -0.71 6.82 7.11
C ALA A 115 0.77 6.93 6.78
N ALA A 116 1.35 8.11 6.86
CA ALA A 116 2.74 8.36 6.43
C ALA A 116 3.75 7.67 7.35
N PHE A 117 4.79 7.12 6.74
CA PHE A 117 5.90 6.52 7.45
C PHE A 117 7.19 6.83 6.70
N VAL A 118 8.30 6.84 7.43
CA VAL A 118 9.61 7.05 6.82
C VAL A 118 10.14 5.70 6.36
N LEU A 119 10.52 5.64 5.09
CA LEU A 119 11.09 4.44 4.49
C LEU A 119 12.58 4.69 4.22
N SER A 120 13.44 3.92 4.87
CA SER A 120 14.87 3.97 4.65
C SER A 120 15.43 2.61 5.06
N GLY A 121 16.44 2.11 4.34
CA GLY A 121 16.97 0.78 4.60
C GLY A 121 15.92 -0.30 4.36
N GLU A 122 15.79 -1.22 5.29
CA GLU A 122 14.78 -2.28 5.23
C GLU A 122 13.69 -1.97 6.24
N ALA A 123 12.45 -2.04 5.80
CA ALA A 123 11.31 -1.75 6.65
C ALA A 123 10.18 -2.73 6.40
N THR A 124 9.31 -2.85 7.39
CA THR A 124 8.10 -3.67 7.29
C THR A 124 6.92 -2.84 7.76
N GLN A 125 5.83 -2.91 7.00
CA GLN A 125 4.55 -2.32 7.40
C GLN A 125 3.52 -3.41 7.44
N THR A 126 2.84 -3.55 8.57
CA THR A 126 1.73 -4.49 8.70
C THR A 126 0.43 -3.71 8.49
N VAL A 127 -0.33 -4.11 7.48
CA VAL A 127 -1.59 -3.46 7.13
C VAL A 127 -2.73 -4.41 7.42
N ARG A 128 -3.66 -3.96 8.23
CA ARG A 128 -4.85 -4.74 8.55
C ARG A 128 -5.99 -4.30 7.65
N MET A 129 -6.51 -5.24 6.87
CA MET A 129 -7.63 -4.96 5.99
C MET A 129 -8.91 -4.80 6.78
N LYS A 130 -9.75 -3.88 6.32
CA LYS A 130 -11.05 -3.57 6.93
C LYS A 130 -12.14 -3.70 5.87
N TYR A 131 -13.31 -4.07 6.32
CA TYR A 131 -14.46 -4.27 5.44
C TYR A 131 -15.66 -3.55 6.06
N MET A 132 -16.29 -2.68 5.25
CA MET A 132 -17.45 -1.92 5.72
C MET A 132 -18.77 -2.63 5.38
N LEU A 133 -18.79 -3.44 4.34
CA LEU A 133 -19.97 -4.20 3.90
C LEU A 133 -19.66 -5.66 3.72
#